data_05e282181ab96e3729cd47bda4ed2777
#
_entry.id   05e282181ab96e3729cd47bda4ed2777
#
_cell.length_a   1.000
_cell.length_b   1.000
_cell.length_c   1.000
_cell.angle_alpha   90.00
_cell.angle_beta   90.00
_cell.angle_gamma   90.00
#
_symmetry.space_group_name_H-M   'P 1'
#
loop_
_entity.id
_entity.type
_entity.pdbx_description
1 polymer ?
#
loop_
_entity_poly.entity_id
_entity_poly.type
_entity_poly.pdbx_seq_one_letter_code
_entity_poly.pdbx_strand_id
1 'polypeptide(L)'
;HPLLGTQMKDFTIDKETYIREIAPSRTIGFTWELEAMRQMGLGKGGTLENAVVYSETDCLSELKFPDELVRHKILDILGDISLVGPLHAHIIAVMGSHKLNAALAAKLRVLKK
;
A
#
# COMPACT_ATOMS: atom_id res chain seq x y z
N HIS A 1 9.36 9.80 -7.41
CA HIS A 1 9.63 10.91 -6.48
C HIS A 1 11.07 10.82 -5.96
N PRO A 2 11.80 11.93 -5.86
CA PRO A 2 13.23 11.89 -5.47
C PRO A 2 13.50 11.28 -4.10
N LEU A 3 12.62 11.47 -3.12
CA LEU A 3 12.77 10.92 -1.79
C LEU A 3 12.36 9.46 -1.67
N LEU A 4 11.48 8.98 -2.53
CA LEU A 4 10.98 7.60 -2.48
C LEU A 4 11.96 6.62 -3.13
N GLY A 5 12.55 7.01 -4.27
CA GLY A 5 13.46 6.15 -5.00
C GLY A 5 12.86 4.79 -5.31
N THR A 6 13.71 3.76 -5.31
CA THR A 6 13.31 2.36 -5.46
C THR A 6 13.29 1.70 -4.09
N GLN A 7 12.19 1.08 -3.73
CA GLN A 7 12.03 0.36 -2.46
C GLN A 7 11.74 -1.12 -2.73
N MET A 8 12.39 -1.98 -1.97
CA MET A 8 12.19 -3.44 -2.02
C MET A 8 12.06 -3.99 -0.61
N LYS A 9 11.14 -4.93 -0.43
CA LYS A 9 10.96 -5.61 0.84
C LYS A 9 10.42 -7.02 0.64
N ASP A 10 10.89 -7.94 1.48
CA ASP A 10 10.45 -9.33 1.50
C ASP A 10 10.06 -9.70 2.92
N PHE A 11 8.85 -10.27 3.08
CA PHE A 11 8.34 -10.73 4.38
C PHE A 11 7.72 -12.10 4.24
N THR A 12 7.98 -12.96 5.22
CA THR A 12 7.11 -14.11 5.48
C THR A 12 5.96 -13.63 6.35
N ILE A 13 4.73 -13.75 5.85
CA ILE A 13 3.55 -13.20 6.52
C ILE A 13 3.02 -14.17 7.57
N ASP A 14 3.13 -13.78 8.81
CA ASP A 14 2.45 -14.38 9.95
C ASP A 14 1.76 -13.27 10.77
N LYS A 15 1.02 -13.65 11.79
CA LYS A 15 0.26 -12.69 12.60
C LYS A 15 1.16 -11.62 13.22
N GLU A 16 2.28 -12.03 13.79
CA GLU A 16 3.20 -11.11 14.47
C GLU A 16 3.88 -10.14 13.49
N THR A 17 4.39 -10.66 12.38
CA THR A 17 5.00 -9.84 11.33
C THR A 17 3.99 -8.85 10.76
N TYR A 18 2.77 -9.27 10.50
CA TYR A 18 1.70 -8.41 10.02
C TYR A 18 1.45 -7.25 10.98
N ILE A 19 1.25 -7.55 12.26
CA ILE A 19 0.93 -6.54 13.28
C ILE A 19 2.06 -5.52 13.46
N ARG A 20 3.31 -5.98 13.50
CA ARG A 20 4.46 -5.11 13.78
C ARG A 20 4.99 -4.38 12.56
N GLU A 21 5.06 -5.08 11.42
CA GLU A 21 5.85 -4.63 10.28
C GLU A 21 5.01 -4.10 9.13
N ILE A 22 3.75 -4.49 9.04
CA ILE A 22 2.89 -4.21 7.88
C ILE A 22 1.71 -3.31 8.24
N ALA A 23 0.90 -3.71 9.22
CA ALA A 23 -0.34 -3.04 9.56
C ALA A 23 -0.18 -1.54 9.92
N PRO A 24 0.91 -1.09 10.57
CA PRO A 24 1.07 0.32 10.89
C PRO A 24 1.39 1.20 9.68
N SER A 25 1.77 0.62 8.53
CA SER A 25 2.18 1.40 7.36
C SER A 25 0.99 2.11 6.72
N ARG A 26 1.18 3.39 6.41
CA ARG A 26 0.14 4.26 5.86
C ARG A 26 0.29 4.41 4.36
N THR A 27 -0.84 4.71 3.69
CA THR A 27 -0.80 5.11 2.29
C THR A 27 -0.03 6.41 2.12
N ILE A 28 0.43 6.66 0.91
CA ILE A 28 1.06 7.93 0.57
C ILE A 28 0.12 8.78 -0.29
N GLY A 29 0.33 10.09 -0.21
CA GLY A 29 -0.31 11.04 -1.09
C GLY A 29 0.69 12.14 -1.46
N PHE A 30 0.48 12.74 -2.62
CA PHE A 30 1.25 13.88 -3.07
C PHE A 30 0.40 15.14 -2.98
N THR A 31 1.00 16.26 -2.61
CA THR A 31 0.26 17.51 -2.39
C THR A 31 -0.60 17.91 -3.59
N TRP A 32 -0.07 17.74 -4.81
CA TRP A 32 -0.81 18.06 -6.03
C TRP A 32 -1.99 17.13 -6.30
N GLU A 33 -1.88 15.85 -5.93
CA GLU A 33 -2.97 14.88 -6.06
C GLU A 33 -4.06 15.12 -5.02
N LEU A 34 -3.65 15.45 -3.79
CA LEU A 34 -4.59 15.74 -2.70
C LEU A 34 -5.43 16.97 -2.99
N GLU A 35 -4.83 18.01 -3.58
CA GLU A 35 -5.55 19.21 -3.98
C GLU A 35 -6.59 18.88 -5.05
N ALA A 36 -6.21 18.11 -6.08
CA ALA A 36 -7.13 17.66 -7.12
C ALA A 36 -8.29 16.83 -6.54
N MET A 37 -7.99 15.90 -5.65
CA MET A 37 -9.01 15.09 -4.96
C MET A 37 -9.95 15.94 -4.11
N ARG A 38 -9.42 16.93 -3.40
CA ARG A 38 -10.20 17.84 -2.57
C ARG A 38 -11.19 18.64 -3.39
N GLN A 39 -10.78 19.14 -4.57
CA GLN A 39 -11.64 19.83 -5.51
C GLN A 39 -12.77 18.94 -6.03
N MET A 40 -12.52 17.64 -6.15
CA MET A 40 -13.51 16.64 -6.57
C MET A 40 -14.38 16.13 -5.41
N GLY A 41 -14.14 16.61 -4.19
CA GLY A 41 -14.85 16.14 -2.99
C GLY A 41 -14.40 14.79 -2.48
N LEU A 42 -13.25 14.30 -2.94
CA LEU A 42 -12.66 13.04 -2.53
C LEU A 42 -11.60 13.25 -1.43
N GLY A 43 -11.21 12.17 -0.75
CA GLY A 43 -10.14 12.19 0.24
C GLY A 43 -10.43 13.01 1.49
N LYS A 44 -11.70 13.23 1.84
CA LYS A 44 -12.11 14.05 2.99
C LYS A 44 -11.61 13.53 4.34
N GLY A 45 -11.38 12.24 4.45
CA GLY A 45 -10.85 11.61 5.67
C GLY A 45 -9.33 11.61 5.79
N GLY A 46 -8.62 12.09 4.78
CA GLY A 46 -7.15 12.10 4.76
C GLY A 46 -6.56 13.17 5.67
N THR A 47 -5.64 12.78 6.55
CA THR A 47 -4.89 13.68 7.44
C THR A 47 -3.41 13.31 7.41
N LEU A 48 -2.54 14.17 7.96
CA LEU A 48 -1.12 13.87 8.11
C LEU A 48 -0.85 12.71 9.07
N GLU A 49 -1.84 12.34 9.89
CA GLU A 49 -1.73 11.21 10.82
C GLU A 49 -2.02 9.87 10.15
N ASN A 50 -2.97 9.82 9.23
CA ASN A 50 -3.42 8.58 8.59
C ASN A 50 -2.88 8.39 7.16
N ALA A 51 -2.10 9.33 6.68
CA ALA A 51 -1.42 9.23 5.38
C ALA A 51 -0.05 9.89 5.44
N VAL A 52 0.88 9.39 4.65
CA VAL A 52 2.19 10.01 4.47
C VAL A 52 2.11 10.95 3.27
N VAL A 53 2.36 12.22 3.48
CA VAL A 53 2.19 13.25 2.44
C VAL A 53 3.56 13.76 1.98
N TYR A 54 3.77 13.76 0.68
CA TYR A 54 4.96 14.31 0.02
C TYR A 54 4.61 15.53 -0.81
N SER A 55 5.42 16.58 -0.68
CA SER A 55 5.47 17.67 -1.65
C SER A 55 6.39 17.29 -2.82
N GLU A 56 6.63 18.20 -3.76
CA GLU A 56 7.56 17.93 -4.86
C GLU A 56 8.96 17.59 -4.39
N THR A 57 9.40 18.12 -3.24
CA THR A 57 10.78 18.00 -2.73
C THR A 57 10.89 17.40 -1.34
N ASP A 58 9.81 17.43 -0.54
CA ASP A 58 9.86 17.10 0.88
C ASP A 58 8.80 16.09 1.30
N CYS A 59 9.09 15.35 2.37
CA CYS A 59 8.11 14.55 3.08
C CYS A 59 7.54 15.41 4.23
N LEU A 60 6.23 15.66 4.19
CA LEU A 60 5.55 16.52 5.17
C LEU A 60 5.12 15.77 6.43
N SER A 61 5.11 14.44 6.39
CA SER A 61 4.71 13.58 7.50
C SER A 61 5.92 12.96 8.17
N GLU A 62 5.80 12.63 9.46
CA GLU A 62 6.78 11.80 10.15
C GLU A 62 6.59 10.34 9.74
N LEU A 63 7.64 9.71 9.23
CA LEU A 63 7.59 8.31 8.79
C LEU A 63 7.60 7.37 9.99
N LYS A 64 6.74 6.35 9.97
CA LYS A 64 6.80 5.23 10.92
C LYS A 64 7.90 4.24 10.56
N PHE A 65 8.18 4.10 9.27
CA PHE A 65 9.26 3.27 8.73
C PHE A 65 9.93 4.02 7.59
N PRO A 66 11.26 3.87 7.39
CA PRO A 66 11.94 4.48 6.23
C PRO A 66 11.37 4.00 4.88
N ASP A 67 10.86 2.77 4.84
CA ASP A 67 10.28 2.11 3.67
C ASP A 67 8.76 1.93 3.82
N GLU A 68 8.08 2.90 4.39
CA GLU A 68 6.65 2.80 4.69
C GLU A 68 5.80 2.55 3.44
N LEU A 69 6.15 3.14 2.30
CA LEU A 69 5.42 2.94 1.05
C LEU A 69 5.38 1.47 0.62
N VAL A 70 6.53 0.80 0.56
CA VAL A 70 6.56 -0.59 0.11
C VAL A 70 5.85 -1.51 1.10
N ARG A 71 5.91 -1.20 2.39
CA ARG A 71 5.15 -1.94 3.41
C ARG A 71 3.65 -1.76 3.24
N HIS A 72 3.20 -0.54 2.94
CA HIS A 72 1.78 -0.29 2.66
C HIS A 72 1.32 -1.00 1.38
N LYS A 73 2.18 -1.08 0.36
CA LYS A 73 1.89 -1.86 -0.85
C LYS A 73 1.71 -3.35 -0.55
N ILE A 74 2.46 -3.90 0.40
CA ILE A 74 2.25 -5.27 0.88
C ILE A 74 0.89 -5.39 1.58
N LEU A 75 0.53 -4.42 2.41
CA LEU A 75 -0.78 -4.37 3.06
C LEU A 75 -1.92 -4.38 2.03
N ASP A 76 -1.79 -3.58 0.96
CA ASP A 76 -2.77 -3.53 -0.13
C ASP A 76 -2.93 -4.89 -0.82
N ILE A 77 -1.82 -5.58 -1.09
CA ILE A 77 -1.85 -6.93 -1.69
C ILE A 77 -2.57 -7.91 -0.77
N LEU A 78 -2.25 -7.91 0.51
CA LEU A 78 -2.89 -8.79 1.48
C LEU A 78 -4.39 -8.53 1.58
N GLY A 79 -4.80 -7.27 1.59
CA GLY A 79 -6.20 -6.89 1.62
C GLY A 79 -6.94 -7.29 0.35
N ASP A 80 -6.40 -6.98 -0.81
CA ASP A 80 -7.05 -7.26 -2.10
C ASP A 80 -7.15 -8.77 -2.37
N ILE A 81 -6.11 -9.54 -2.05
CA ILE A 81 -6.09 -10.99 -2.25
C ILE A 81 -6.95 -11.72 -1.21
N SER A 82 -7.22 -11.13 -0.06
CA SER A 82 -8.06 -11.74 0.97
C SER A 82 -9.46 -12.11 0.47
N LEU A 83 -9.94 -11.45 -0.59
CA LEU A 83 -11.22 -11.74 -1.23
C LEU A 83 -11.29 -13.16 -1.81
N VAL A 84 -10.15 -13.78 -2.09
CA VAL A 84 -10.06 -15.16 -2.60
C VAL A 84 -10.22 -16.19 -1.47
N GLY A 85 -10.01 -15.80 -0.22
CA GLY A 85 -9.94 -16.67 0.93
C GLY A 85 -8.52 -17.10 1.26
N PRO A 86 -8.33 -18.07 2.18
CA PRO A 86 -7.01 -18.50 2.59
C PRO A 86 -6.15 -18.98 1.42
N LEU A 87 -4.89 -18.56 1.40
CA LEU A 87 -3.96 -18.85 0.31
C LEU A 87 -2.58 -19.15 0.87
N HIS A 88 -1.98 -20.27 0.40
CA HIS A 88 -0.57 -20.56 0.60
C HIS A 88 0.18 -20.32 -0.70
N ALA A 89 0.97 -19.24 -0.72
CA ALA A 89 1.67 -18.85 -1.94
C ALA A 89 2.85 -17.94 -1.65
N HIS A 90 3.76 -17.86 -2.60
CA HIS A 90 4.79 -16.84 -2.65
C HIS A 90 4.37 -15.82 -3.70
N ILE A 91 4.25 -14.56 -3.30
CA ILE A 91 3.82 -13.48 -4.18
C ILE A 91 5.01 -12.56 -4.44
N ILE A 92 5.27 -12.32 -5.71
CA ILE A 92 6.27 -11.34 -6.16
C ILE A 92 5.51 -10.23 -6.89
N ALA A 93 5.62 -9.00 -6.39
CA ALA A 93 4.97 -7.85 -6.97
C ALA A 93 6.01 -6.80 -7.38
N VAL A 94 5.86 -6.28 -8.58
CA VAL A 94 6.69 -5.20 -9.12
C VAL A 94 5.75 -4.08 -9.55
N MET A 95 5.90 -2.90 -8.94
CA MET A 95 5.04 -1.73 -9.23
C MET A 95 3.55 -2.06 -9.17
N GLY A 96 3.15 -2.80 -8.12
CA GLY A 96 1.77 -3.27 -7.95
C GLY A 96 0.77 -2.12 -7.75
N SER A 97 -0.51 -2.45 -7.99
CA SER A 97 -1.64 -1.54 -7.81
C SER A 97 -2.86 -2.33 -7.40
N HIS A 98 -3.89 -1.66 -6.85
CA HIS A 98 -5.17 -2.30 -6.55
C HIS A 98 -5.76 -2.97 -7.80
N LYS A 99 -5.64 -2.33 -8.96
CA LYS A 99 -6.12 -2.88 -10.23
C LYS A 99 -5.44 -4.21 -10.56
N LEU A 100 -4.12 -4.28 -10.45
CA LEU A 100 -3.36 -5.52 -10.68
C LEU A 100 -3.68 -6.57 -9.63
N ASN A 101 -3.78 -6.17 -8.37
CA ASN A 101 -4.12 -7.07 -7.27
C ASN A 101 -5.50 -7.68 -7.45
N ALA A 102 -6.50 -6.88 -7.84
CA ALA A 102 -7.85 -7.34 -8.11
C ALA A 102 -7.90 -8.30 -9.31
N ALA A 103 -7.12 -8.00 -10.37
CA ALA A 103 -7.02 -8.88 -11.53
C ALA A 103 -6.40 -10.23 -11.16
N LEU A 104 -5.37 -10.24 -10.33
CA LEU A 104 -4.77 -11.47 -9.81
C LEU A 104 -5.77 -12.25 -8.95
N ALA A 105 -6.49 -11.58 -8.07
CA ALA A 105 -7.49 -12.19 -7.21
C ALA A 105 -8.60 -12.88 -8.04
N ALA A 106 -9.05 -12.23 -9.10
CA ALA A 106 -10.05 -12.82 -10.02
C ALA A 106 -9.55 -14.10 -10.67
N LYS A 107 -8.28 -14.13 -11.11
CA LYS A 107 -7.67 -15.35 -11.69
C LYS A 107 -7.52 -16.46 -10.65
N LEU A 108 -7.06 -16.13 -9.45
CA LEU A 108 -6.89 -17.09 -8.36
C LEU A 108 -8.22 -17.71 -7.94
N ARG A 109 -9.29 -16.92 -7.95
CA ARG A 109 -10.65 -17.39 -7.63
C ARG A 109 -11.11 -18.49 -8.59
N VAL A 110 -10.78 -18.35 -9.86
CA VAL A 110 -11.06 -19.38 -10.87
C VAL A 110 -10.26 -20.65 -10.60
N LEU A 111 -8.97 -20.50 -10.27
CA LEU A 111 -8.09 -21.64 -10.03
C LEU A 111 -8.42 -22.40 -8.73
N LYS A 112 -9.00 -21.75 -7.73
CA LYS A 112 -9.41 -22.39 -6.47
C LYS A 112 -10.67 -23.27 -6.59
N LYS A 113 -11.36 -23.15 -7.67
CA LYS A 113 -12.47 -24.07 -7.96
C LYS A 113 -11.93 -25.44 -8.33
#